data_fd894bb2a7e8a067dfcf1944cc9b5b18
#
_entry.id   fd894bb2a7e8a067dfcf1944cc9b5b18
#
_cell.length_a   1.000
_cell.length_b   1.000
_cell.length_c   1.000
_cell.angle_alpha   90.00
_cell.angle_beta   90.00
_cell.angle_gamma   90.00
#
_symmetry.space_group_name_H-M   'P 1'
#
loop_
_entity.id
_entity.type
_entity.pdbx_description
1 polymer ?
#
loop_
_entity_poly.entity_id
_entity_poly.type
_entity_poly.pdbx_seq_one_letter_code
_entity_poly.pdbx_strand_id
1 'polypeptide(L)'
;MIQVCEPPRVRPVRRFSAEEFCFLLRGEAGSLYRPRSEVLRMLTVGEVCGVCDAVGAPAGAVLLQPLNADTALAAALRAWAGWRGVEDGQFLTPLVLQQPDVAEPLLRAAFARAERLARGGRVLAVLECTAQSDALLPLYIRQGLALRALRPLNSLAPCFVLAAGCAARDPVPVWVPLQDRARLARLLASGYAALDSRQTAGQETLLAMYPA
;
A
#
# COMPACT_ATOMS: atom_id res chain seq x y z
N MET A 1 -12.77 21.93 -34.43
CA MET A 1 -13.47 20.83 -33.73
C MET A 1 -12.50 20.29 -32.69
N ILE A 2 -12.73 20.61 -31.40
CA ILE A 2 -11.93 20.10 -30.27
C ILE A 2 -12.50 18.71 -29.99
N GLN A 3 -11.72 17.66 -30.27
CA GLN A 3 -12.05 16.31 -29.84
C GLN A 3 -11.94 16.28 -28.31
N VAL A 4 -13.08 16.27 -27.63
CA VAL A 4 -13.15 16.00 -26.19
C VAL A 4 -12.75 14.54 -26.03
N CYS A 5 -11.52 14.31 -25.62
CA CYS A 5 -11.05 12.96 -25.24
C CYS A 5 -11.84 12.55 -24.00
N GLU A 6 -12.82 11.66 -24.14
CA GLU A 6 -13.48 11.07 -22.98
C GLU A 6 -12.40 10.43 -22.10
N PRO A 7 -12.44 10.65 -20.78
CA PRO A 7 -11.50 9.98 -19.88
C PRO A 7 -11.65 8.46 -20.03
N PRO A 8 -10.56 7.70 -19.99
CA PRO A 8 -10.61 6.25 -20.14
C PRO A 8 -11.60 5.68 -19.12
N ARG A 9 -12.61 4.99 -19.58
CA ARG A 9 -13.61 4.33 -18.72
C ARG A 9 -12.91 3.13 -18.03
N VAL A 10 -12.34 3.38 -16.86
CA VAL A 10 -11.78 2.33 -16.00
C VAL A 10 -12.92 1.38 -15.61
N ARG A 11 -12.74 0.08 -15.88
CA ARG A 11 -13.71 -0.94 -15.49
C ARG A 11 -13.76 -1.08 -13.96
N PRO A 12 -14.88 -1.55 -13.40
CA PRO A 12 -15.00 -1.72 -11.96
C PRO A 12 -13.94 -2.71 -11.43
N VAL A 13 -13.44 -2.44 -10.24
CA VAL A 13 -12.52 -3.34 -9.53
C VAL A 13 -13.23 -4.65 -9.22
N ARG A 14 -12.58 -5.78 -9.54
CA ARG A 14 -13.10 -7.13 -9.33
C ARG A 14 -12.01 -8.08 -8.81
N ARG A 15 -12.41 -9.27 -8.43
CA ARG A 15 -11.46 -10.34 -8.11
C ARG A 15 -10.79 -10.84 -9.39
N PHE A 16 -9.46 -10.94 -9.37
CA PHE A 16 -8.66 -11.53 -10.45
C PHE A 16 -8.38 -13.01 -10.18
N SER A 17 -8.24 -13.75 -11.28
CA SER A 17 -7.70 -15.10 -11.28
C SER A 17 -6.18 -15.10 -11.09
N ALA A 18 -5.62 -16.29 -10.83
CA ALA A 18 -4.16 -16.44 -10.76
C ALA A 18 -3.47 -16.09 -12.08
N GLU A 19 -4.09 -16.42 -13.21
CA GLU A 19 -3.56 -16.15 -14.56
C GLU A 19 -3.49 -14.65 -14.81
N GLU A 20 -4.53 -13.90 -14.49
CA GLU A 20 -4.57 -12.44 -14.64
C GLU A 20 -3.52 -11.75 -13.76
N PHE A 21 -3.35 -12.21 -12.53
CA PHE A 21 -2.34 -11.66 -11.63
C PHE A 21 -0.92 -12.02 -12.09
N CYS A 22 -0.69 -13.29 -12.51
CA CYS A 22 0.59 -13.69 -13.08
C CYS A 22 0.92 -12.92 -14.37
N PHE A 23 -0.08 -12.55 -15.16
CA PHE A 23 0.12 -11.73 -16.36
C PHE A 23 0.71 -10.36 -15.98
N LEU A 24 0.14 -9.69 -14.99
CA LEU A 24 0.66 -8.40 -14.50
C LEU A 24 2.08 -8.52 -13.94
N LEU A 25 2.35 -9.55 -13.14
CA LEU A 25 3.68 -9.75 -12.55
C LEU A 25 4.79 -10.02 -13.57
N ARG A 26 4.47 -10.53 -14.77
CA ARG A 26 5.46 -10.72 -15.83
C ARG A 26 5.99 -9.41 -16.42
N GLY A 27 5.19 -8.35 -16.37
CA GLY A 27 5.60 -7.00 -16.81
C GLY A 27 6.49 -6.27 -15.80
N GLU A 28 6.58 -6.76 -14.58
CA GLU A 28 7.36 -6.17 -13.50
C GLU A 28 8.76 -6.78 -13.46
N ALA A 29 9.78 -5.98 -13.75
CA ALA A 29 11.17 -6.38 -13.53
C ALA A 29 11.57 -6.09 -12.08
N GLY A 30 12.07 -7.09 -11.34
CA GLY A 30 12.64 -6.88 -10.01
C GLY A 30 11.94 -7.63 -8.87
N SER A 31 11.87 -7.00 -7.69
CA SER A 31 11.46 -7.63 -6.42
C SER A 31 10.00 -8.13 -6.37
N LEU A 32 9.16 -7.66 -7.29
CA LEU A 32 7.74 -8.07 -7.36
C LEU A 32 7.52 -9.36 -8.15
N TYR A 33 8.50 -9.82 -8.93
CA TYR A 33 8.36 -11.10 -9.64
C TYR A 33 8.16 -12.25 -8.64
N ARG A 34 7.14 -13.05 -8.88
CA ARG A 34 6.84 -14.26 -8.10
C ARG A 34 6.64 -15.46 -9.02
N PRO A 35 7.24 -16.62 -8.72
CA PRO A 35 6.93 -17.85 -9.43
C PRO A 35 5.42 -18.17 -9.35
N ARG A 36 4.86 -18.76 -10.42
CA ARG A 36 3.43 -19.10 -10.46
C ARG A 36 2.99 -19.97 -9.27
N SER A 37 3.83 -20.90 -8.84
CA SER A 37 3.56 -21.75 -7.69
C SER A 37 3.40 -20.96 -6.39
N GLU A 38 4.20 -19.93 -6.19
CA GLU A 38 4.09 -19.03 -5.04
C GLU A 38 2.79 -18.21 -5.12
N VAL A 39 2.47 -17.66 -6.29
CA VAL A 39 1.21 -16.93 -6.50
C VAL A 39 0.00 -17.83 -6.19
N LEU A 40 -0.01 -19.06 -6.68
CA LEU A 40 -1.08 -20.02 -6.38
C LEU A 40 -1.18 -20.29 -4.87
N ARG A 41 -0.05 -20.46 -4.19
CA ARG A 41 0.00 -20.63 -2.73
C ARG A 41 -0.57 -19.39 -2.01
N MET A 42 -0.21 -18.19 -2.42
CA MET A 42 -0.73 -16.95 -1.82
C MET A 42 -2.26 -16.84 -2.01
N LEU A 43 -2.79 -17.28 -3.15
CA LEU A 43 -4.21 -17.25 -3.47
C LEU A 43 -5.04 -18.32 -2.74
N THR A 44 -4.41 -19.31 -2.08
CA THR A 44 -5.15 -20.27 -1.23
C THR A 44 -5.72 -19.62 0.02
N VAL A 45 -5.09 -18.54 0.49
CA VAL A 45 -5.47 -17.81 1.72
C VAL A 45 -5.85 -16.37 1.49
N GLY A 46 -5.49 -15.81 0.33
CA GLY A 46 -5.73 -14.41 -0.05
C GLY A 46 -6.63 -14.26 -1.26
N GLU A 47 -6.90 -13.01 -1.63
CA GLU A 47 -7.60 -12.68 -2.87
C GLU A 47 -6.91 -11.51 -3.59
N VAL A 48 -7.01 -11.49 -4.91
CA VAL A 48 -6.50 -10.38 -5.74
C VAL A 48 -7.66 -9.48 -6.14
N CYS A 49 -7.56 -8.22 -5.76
CA CYS A 49 -8.37 -7.15 -6.33
C CYS A 49 -7.64 -6.62 -7.57
N GLY A 50 -8.34 -6.57 -8.69
CA GLY A 50 -7.76 -6.11 -9.94
C GLY A 50 -8.71 -5.25 -10.75
N VAL A 51 -8.15 -4.49 -11.66
CA VAL A 51 -8.85 -3.63 -12.61
C VAL A 51 -8.33 -3.91 -14.02
N CYS A 52 -9.24 -3.91 -14.99
CA CYS A 52 -8.90 -4.00 -16.40
C CYS A 52 -8.99 -2.63 -17.05
N ASP A 53 -8.25 -2.45 -18.14
CA ASP A 53 -8.40 -1.31 -19.03
C ASP A 53 -9.70 -1.36 -19.86
N ALA A 54 -9.88 -0.40 -20.74
CA ALA A 54 -11.08 -0.28 -21.59
C ALA A 54 -11.27 -1.48 -22.52
N VAL A 55 -10.20 -2.16 -22.92
CA VAL A 55 -10.24 -3.33 -23.82
C VAL A 55 -10.32 -4.66 -23.05
N GLY A 56 -10.26 -4.62 -21.73
CA GLY A 56 -10.41 -5.79 -20.87
C GLY A 56 -9.10 -6.48 -20.47
N ALA A 57 -7.95 -5.89 -20.82
CA ALA A 57 -6.67 -6.39 -20.35
C ALA A 57 -6.40 -5.98 -18.89
N PRO A 58 -5.73 -6.82 -18.08
CA PRO A 58 -5.34 -6.45 -16.72
C PRO A 58 -4.46 -5.19 -16.71
N ALA A 59 -4.90 -4.16 -15.98
CA ALA A 59 -4.22 -2.85 -15.91
C ALA A 59 -3.59 -2.59 -14.54
N GLY A 60 -4.08 -3.23 -13.50
CA GLY A 60 -3.51 -3.14 -12.16
C GLY A 60 -4.12 -4.15 -11.21
N ALA A 61 -3.36 -4.52 -10.17
CA ALA A 61 -3.81 -5.43 -9.14
C ALA A 61 -3.12 -5.19 -7.79
N VAL A 62 -3.77 -5.66 -6.73
CA VAL A 62 -3.23 -5.76 -5.37
C VAL A 62 -3.71 -7.07 -4.75
N LEU A 63 -2.82 -7.77 -4.09
CA LEU A 63 -3.16 -8.97 -3.34
C LEU A 63 -3.52 -8.59 -1.90
N LEU A 64 -4.65 -9.09 -1.42
CA LEU A 64 -5.07 -9.05 -0.02
C LEU A 64 -4.82 -10.42 0.59
N GLN A 65 -4.16 -10.46 1.73
CA GLN A 65 -3.94 -11.71 2.45
C GLN A 65 -4.05 -11.50 3.97
N PRO A 66 -4.49 -12.51 4.72
CA PRO A 66 -4.39 -12.46 6.17
C PRO A 66 -2.94 -12.27 6.58
N LEU A 67 -2.70 -11.41 7.55
CA LEU A 67 -1.33 -11.08 7.98
C LEU A 67 -0.60 -12.29 8.56
N ASN A 68 -1.33 -13.22 9.18
CA ASN A 68 -0.77 -14.47 9.70
C ASN A 68 -0.34 -15.46 8.60
N ALA A 69 -0.74 -15.26 7.35
CA ALA A 69 -0.27 -16.08 6.23
C ALA A 69 1.23 -15.86 5.92
N ASP A 70 1.76 -14.68 6.24
CA ASP A 70 3.21 -14.40 6.24
C ASP A 70 3.73 -14.37 7.68
N THR A 71 4.19 -15.50 8.17
CA THR A 71 4.65 -15.66 9.55
C THR A 71 5.89 -14.81 9.86
N ALA A 72 6.78 -14.59 8.88
CA ALA A 72 7.98 -13.78 9.06
C ALA A 72 7.62 -12.29 9.17
N LEU A 73 6.74 -11.79 8.30
CA LEU A 73 6.23 -10.43 8.36
C LEU A 73 5.45 -10.18 9.66
N ALA A 74 4.55 -11.11 10.04
CA ALA A 74 3.79 -11.02 11.27
C ALA A 74 4.71 -10.99 12.51
N ALA A 75 5.75 -11.82 12.56
CA ALA A 75 6.74 -11.81 13.63
C ALA A 75 7.52 -10.50 13.70
N ALA A 76 7.97 -9.97 12.55
CA ALA A 76 8.68 -8.69 12.47
C ALA A 76 7.81 -7.52 12.95
N LEU A 77 6.53 -7.49 12.59
CA LEU A 77 5.59 -6.46 13.00
C LEU A 77 5.26 -6.54 14.50
N ARG A 78 5.08 -7.74 15.07
CA ARG A 78 4.89 -7.93 16.52
C ARG A 78 6.11 -7.47 17.32
N ALA A 79 7.31 -7.87 16.89
CA ALA A 79 8.55 -7.50 17.56
C ALA A 79 8.78 -5.98 17.53
N TRP A 80 8.39 -5.33 16.43
CA TRP A 80 8.59 -3.91 16.30
C TRP A 80 7.59 -3.05 17.10
N ALA A 81 6.31 -3.38 17.07
CA ALA A 81 5.27 -2.47 17.53
C ALA A 81 4.60 -2.92 18.84
N GLY A 82 4.92 -4.11 19.34
CA GLY A 82 4.11 -4.72 20.40
C GLY A 82 2.63 -4.84 19.97
N TRP A 83 2.38 -4.87 18.65
CA TRP A 83 1.02 -4.84 18.11
C TRP A 83 0.28 -6.11 18.46
N ARG A 84 -0.67 -5.96 19.35
CA ARG A 84 -1.67 -6.99 19.64
C ARG A 84 -2.72 -6.98 18.51
N GLY A 85 -3.25 -8.14 18.15
CA GLY A 85 -4.28 -8.26 17.10
C GLY A 85 -3.72 -8.29 15.66
N VAL A 86 -2.44 -8.60 15.49
CA VAL A 86 -1.83 -8.85 14.16
C VAL A 86 -2.44 -10.09 13.51
N GLU A 87 -2.91 -11.04 14.30
CA GLU A 87 -3.50 -12.31 13.87
C GLU A 87 -4.72 -12.11 12.98
N ASP A 88 -5.56 -11.12 13.29
CA ASP A 88 -6.80 -10.82 12.57
C ASP A 88 -6.61 -9.73 11.51
N GLY A 89 -5.38 -9.29 11.29
CA GLY A 89 -5.05 -8.24 10.34
C GLY A 89 -5.10 -8.70 8.90
N GLN A 90 -5.30 -7.73 8.00
CA GLN A 90 -5.18 -7.90 6.56
C GLN A 90 -3.96 -7.15 6.04
N PHE A 91 -3.23 -7.76 5.14
CA PHE A 91 -2.07 -7.19 4.49
C PHE A 91 -2.38 -6.88 3.03
N LEU A 92 -2.14 -5.63 2.64
CA LEU A 92 -2.14 -5.18 1.26
C LEU A 92 -0.71 -5.29 0.73
N THR A 93 -0.50 -6.12 -0.29
CA THR A 93 0.79 -6.12 -0.98
C THR A 93 0.98 -4.81 -1.76
N PRO A 94 2.20 -4.48 -2.20
CA PRO A 94 2.39 -3.37 -3.12
C PRO A 94 1.50 -3.49 -4.36
N LEU A 95 1.06 -2.35 -4.87
CA LEU A 95 0.30 -2.28 -6.13
C LEU A 95 1.18 -2.71 -7.29
N VAL A 96 0.64 -3.58 -8.15
CA VAL A 96 1.21 -3.91 -9.46
C VAL A 96 0.42 -3.13 -10.50
N LEU A 97 1.05 -2.23 -11.23
CA LEU A 97 0.38 -1.28 -12.12
C LEU A 97 1.00 -1.32 -13.52
N GLN A 98 0.18 -1.59 -14.53
CA GLN A 98 0.51 -1.32 -15.94
C GLN A 98 0.14 0.12 -16.34
N GLN A 99 -0.86 0.69 -15.64
CA GLN A 99 -1.37 2.04 -15.88
C GLN A 99 -1.48 2.78 -14.54
N PRO A 100 -0.80 3.93 -14.38
CA PRO A 100 -0.79 4.67 -13.10
C PRO A 100 -2.14 5.24 -12.68
N ASP A 101 -3.00 5.59 -13.63
CA ASP A 101 -4.32 6.18 -13.41
C ASP A 101 -5.32 5.23 -12.72
N VAL A 102 -5.08 3.92 -12.77
CA VAL A 102 -5.91 2.94 -12.06
C VAL A 102 -5.53 2.78 -10.59
N ALA A 103 -4.42 3.34 -10.12
CA ALA A 103 -3.90 3.14 -8.77
C ALA A 103 -4.89 3.55 -7.67
N GLU A 104 -5.47 4.75 -7.79
CA GLU A 104 -6.38 5.27 -6.76
C GLU A 104 -7.69 4.48 -6.65
N PRO A 105 -8.46 4.25 -7.73
CA PRO A 105 -9.68 3.46 -7.63
C PRO A 105 -9.42 2.02 -7.18
N LEU A 106 -8.31 1.41 -7.61
CA LEU A 106 -7.92 0.08 -7.20
C LEU A 106 -7.61 0.03 -5.70
N LEU A 107 -6.78 0.95 -5.21
CA LEU A 107 -6.39 0.99 -3.80
C LEU A 107 -7.61 1.25 -2.90
N ARG A 108 -8.50 2.18 -3.28
CA ARG A 108 -9.73 2.47 -2.54
C ARG A 108 -10.61 1.23 -2.39
N ALA A 109 -10.84 0.49 -3.48
CA ALA A 109 -11.66 -0.72 -3.45
C ALA A 109 -11.00 -1.84 -2.66
N ALA A 110 -9.69 -2.02 -2.82
CA ALA A 110 -8.92 -3.00 -2.09
C ALA A 110 -8.90 -2.72 -0.58
N PHE A 111 -8.72 -1.46 -0.19
CA PHE A 111 -8.75 -1.04 1.21
C PHE A 111 -10.11 -1.31 1.85
N ALA A 112 -11.20 -0.88 1.22
CA ALA A 112 -12.55 -1.16 1.69
C ALA A 112 -12.85 -2.68 1.77
N ARG A 113 -12.26 -3.48 0.90
CA ARG A 113 -12.36 -4.95 0.96
C ARG A 113 -11.55 -5.51 2.12
N ALA A 114 -10.33 -5.02 2.32
CA ALA A 114 -9.45 -5.43 3.41
C ALA A 114 -10.07 -5.13 4.79
N GLU A 115 -10.68 -3.96 4.97
CA GLU A 115 -11.40 -3.60 6.20
C GLU A 115 -12.52 -4.59 6.54
N ARG A 116 -13.31 -4.98 5.52
CA ARG A 116 -14.36 -5.99 5.72
C ARG A 116 -13.80 -7.37 6.09
N LEU A 117 -12.66 -7.76 5.52
CA LEU A 117 -12.01 -9.03 5.82
C LEU A 117 -11.34 -9.03 7.19
N ALA A 118 -10.81 -7.88 7.62
CA ALA A 118 -10.13 -7.73 8.90
C ALA A 118 -11.05 -7.86 10.12
N ARG A 119 -12.37 -7.80 9.95
CA ARG A 119 -13.38 -7.99 11.03
C ARG A 119 -13.07 -7.21 12.31
N GLY A 120 -12.57 -5.98 12.17
CA GLY A 120 -12.11 -5.15 13.29
C GLY A 120 -10.60 -5.26 13.58
N GLY A 121 -9.89 -6.16 12.91
CA GLY A 121 -8.43 -6.20 12.89
C GLY A 121 -7.84 -5.04 12.07
N ARG A 122 -6.51 -4.99 12.00
CA ARG A 122 -5.79 -3.90 11.32
C ARG A 122 -5.58 -4.20 9.84
N VAL A 123 -5.71 -3.17 9.01
CA VAL A 123 -5.23 -3.20 7.63
C VAL A 123 -3.84 -2.59 7.59
N LEU A 124 -2.92 -3.29 6.96
CA LEU A 124 -1.50 -2.96 6.89
C LEU A 124 -1.03 -2.95 5.44
N ALA A 125 -0.05 -2.11 5.14
CA ALA A 125 0.71 -2.16 3.90
C ALA A 125 2.20 -1.95 4.20
N VAL A 126 3.05 -2.63 3.43
CA VAL A 126 4.50 -2.48 3.48
C VAL A 126 5.00 -2.19 2.08
N LEU A 127 5.70 -1.08 1.91
CA LEU A 127 6.24 -0.65 0.63
C LEU A 127 7.75 -0.49 0.76
N GLU A 128 8.54 -1.15 -0.07
CA GLU A 128 9.97 -0.85 -0.16
C GLU A 128 10.17 0.61 -0.60
N CYS A 129 11.17 1.28 -0.05
CA CYS A 129 11.46 2.68 -0.36
C CYS A 129 12.09 2.81 -1.75
N THR A 130 11.23 2.89 -2.76
CA THR A 130 11.57 3.11 -4.17
C THR A 130 10.91 4.38 -4.69
N ALA A 131 11.34 4.89 -5.83
CA ALA A 131 10.69 6.04 -6.46
C ALA A 131 9.20 5.79 -6.75
N GLN A 132 8.83 4.57 -7.14
CA GLN A 132 7.44 4.18 -7.34
C GLN A 132 6.64 4.22 -6.03
N SER A 133 7.20 3.69 -4.94
CA SER A 133 6.56 3.73 -3.62
C SER A 133 6.43 5.15 -3.09
N ASP A 134 7.39 6.03 -3.37
CA ASP A 134 7.31 7.46 -3.03
C ASP A 134 6.12 8.14 -3.71
N ALA A 135 5.88 7.82 -4.98
CA ALA A 135 4.74 8.35 -5.72
C ALA A 135 3.40 7.78 -5.22
N LEU A 136 3.39 6.53 -4.75
CA LEU A 136 2.18 5.85 -4.26
C LEU A 136 1.86 6.16 -2.79
N LEU A 137 2.85 6.48 -1.96
CA LEU A 137 2.67 6.69 -0.53
C LEU A 137 1.55 7.70 -0.19
N PRO A 138 1.42 8.86 -0.88
CA PRO A 138 0.30 9.78 -0.66
C PRO A 138 -1.07 9.16 -0.92
N LEU A 139 -1.18 8.22 -1.87
CA LEU A 139 -2.44 7.52 -2.15
C LEU A 139 -2.85 6.63 -0.97
N TYR A 140 -1.91 5.87 -0.40
CA TYR A 140 -2.16 5.04 0.78
C TYR A 140 -2.61 5.88 1.98
N ILE A 141 -1.94 7.02 2.22
CA ILE A 141 -2.29 7.95 3.31
C ILE A 141 -3.71 8.52 3.10
N ARG A 142 -4.07 8.92 1.87
CA ARG A 142 -5.43 9.40 1.56
C ARG A 142 -6.51 8.35 1.76
N GLN A 143 -6.17 7.06 1.66
CA GLN A 143 -7.12 5.98 1.99
C GLN A 143 -7.22 5.69 3.50
N GLY A 144 -6.57 6.47 4.35
CA GLY A 144 -6.65 6.33 5.80
C GLY A 144 -5.58 5.42 6.43
N LEU A 145 -4.56 5.04 5.66
CA LEU A 145 -3.39 4.38 6.24
C LEU A 145 -2.39 5.42 6.72
N ALA A 146 -2.00 5.35 7.98
CA ALA A 146 -0.95 6.19 8.53
C ALA A 146 0.43 5.56 8.33
N LEU A 147 1.43 6.34 7.92
CA LEU A 147 2.82 5.88 7.95
C LEU A 147 3.29 5.80 9.40
N ARG A 148 3.65 4.59 9.86
CA ARG A 148 4.00 4.28 11.25
C ARG A 148 5.48 4.00 11.46
N ALA A 149 6.17 3.53 10.44
CA ALA A 149 7.59 3.27 10.52
C ALA A 149 8.28 3.39 9.17
N LEU A 150 9.58 3.63 9.24
CA LEU A 150 10.52 3.59 8.13
C LEU A 150 11.72 2.77 8.60
N ARG A 151 11.80 1.50 8.17
CA ARG A 151 12.83 0.57 8.62
C ARG A 151 12.91 -0.68 7.74
N PRO A 152 14.05 -1.38 7.70
CA PRO A 152 14.09 -2.70 7.07
C PRO A 152 13.23 -3.69 7.86
N LEU A 153 12.49 -4.54 7.15
CA LEU A 153 11.72 -5.63 7.73
C LEU A 153 12.39 -6.97 7.40
N ASN A 154 12.00 -7.63 6.32
CA ASN A 154 12.56 -8.93 5.93
C ASN A 154 13.63 -8.83 4.83
N SER A 155 13.96 -7.61 4.42
CA SER A 155 15.00 -7.29 3.43
C SER A 155 16.00 -6.29 4.01
N LEU A 156 17.13 -6.10 3.33
CA LEU A 156 18.10 -5.04 3.68
C LEU A 156 17.59 -3.65 3.31
N ALA A 157 16.61 -3.57 2.41
CA ALA A 157 16.05 -2.30 1.96
C ALA A 157 15.10 -1.72 3.02
N PRO A 158 15.12 -0.40 3.26
CA PRO A 158 14.17 0.25 4.13
C PRO A 158 12.76 0.18 3.52
N CYS A 159 11.76 -0.02 4.38
CA CYS A 159 10.36 -0.10 4.00
C CYS A 159 9.52 0.93 4.75
N PHE A 160 8.52 1.50 4.08
CA PHE A 160 7.41 2.18 4.72
C PHE A 160 6.44 1.15 5.29
N VAL A 161 6.12 1.27 6.56
CA VAL A 161 5.09 0.45 7.23
C VAL A 161 3.89 1.34 7.50
N LEU A 162 2.78 1.01 6.88
CA LEU A 162 1.52 1.75 7.00
C LEU A 162 0.47 0.89 7.72
N ALA A 163 -0.36 1.55 8.51
CA ALA A 163 -1.47 0.89 9.23
C ALA A 163 -2.71 1.77 9.24
N ALA A 164 -3.88 1.15 9.10
CA ALA A 164 -5.16 1.81 9.35
C ALA A 164 -5.42 2.03 10.85
N GLY A 165 -6.33 2.96 11.15
CA GLY A 165 -6.82 3.14 12.51
C GLY A 165 -5.95 4.01 13.40
N CYS A 166 -5.34 5.06 12.88
CA CYS A 166 -4.75 6.13 13.67
C CYS A 166 -5.74 7.25 13.88
N ALA A 167 -6.11 7.44 15.13
CA ALA A 167 -6.79 8.64 15.57
C ALA A 167 -5.82 9.48 16.38
N ALA A 168 -5.53 10.69 15.91
CA ALA A 168 -5.34 11.89 16.70
C ALA A 168 -4.99 13.03 15.73
N ARG A 169 -5.82 14.04 15.68
CA ARG A 169 -5.63 15.19 14.78
C ARG A 169 -5.38 16.51 15.52
N ASP A 170 -5.01 16.42 16.79
CA ASP A 170 -4.52 17.54 17.58
C ASP A 170 -3.19 17.14 18.21
N PRO A 171 -2.13 17.83 17.99
CA PRO A 171 -1.87 19.24 17.69
C PRO A 171 -1.44 19.52 16.23
N VAL A 172 -0.97 20.75 15.94
CA VAL A 172 -0.46 21.19 14.65
C VAL A 172 0.62 20.25 14.13
N PRO A 173 0.51 19.75 12.88
CA PRO A 173 1.46 18.78 12.34
C PRO A 173 2.84 19.41 12.07
N VAL A 174 3.86 18.60 12.19
CA VAL A 174 5.20 18.91 11.67
C VAL A 174 5.26 18.45 10.21
N TRP A 175 5.43 19.39 9.29
CA TRP A 175 5.60 19.07 7.88
C TRP A 175 7.04 18.67 7.58
N VAL A 176 7.22 17.51 6.95
CA VAL A 176 8.53 16.93 6.64
C VAL A 176 8.56 16.49 5.17
N PRO A 177 9.59 16.90 4.41
CA PRO A 177 9.79 16.38 3.07
C PRO A 177 9.93 14.86 3.06
N LEU A 178 9.23 14.20 2.13
CA LEU A 178 9.31 12.75 1.98
C LEU A 178 10.76 12.29 1.72
N GLN A 179 11.57 13.11 1.06
CA GLN A 179 12.96 12.81 0.77
C GLN A 179 13.90 12.94 1.98
N ASP A 180 13.50 13.66 3.04
CA ASP A 180 14.27 13.72 4.31
C ASP A 180 13.99 12.47 5.16
N ARG A 181 14.50 11.33 4.67
CA ARG A 181 14.33 10.00 5.29
C ARG A 181 14.84 9.95 6.73
N ALA A 182 15.94 10.68 7.00
CA ALA A 182 16.56 10.68 8.33
C ALA A 182 15.64 11.36 9.35
N ARG A 183 15.04 12.50 8.98
CA ARG A 183 14.09 13.20 9.84
C ARG A 183 12.80 12.42 10.02
N LEU A 184 12.27 11.82 8.93
CA LEU A 184 11.09 10.96 9.00
C LEU A 184 11.33 9.78 9.95
N ALA A 185 12.44 9.06 9.81
CA ALA A 185 12.77 7.92 10.66
C ALA A 185 12.85 8.31 12.15
N ARG A 186 13.47 9.45 12.46
CA ARG A 186 13.56 9.96 13.85
C ARG A 186 12.18 10.28 14.44
N LEU A 187 11.31 10.99 13.70
CA LEU A 187 9.97 11.33 14.18
C LEU A 187 9.12 10.07 14.37
N LEU A 188 9.15 9.14 13.42
CA LEU A 188 8.43 7.86 13.53
C LEU A 188 8.93 7.05 14.75
N ALA A 189 10.25 7.02 15.00
CA ALA A 189 10.82 6.36 16.18
C ALA A 189 10.43 7.07 17.50
N SER A 190 10.12 8.37 17.45
CA SER A 190 9.64 9.15 18.60
C SER A 190 8.12 9.08 18.80
N GLY A 191 7.42 8.17 18.11
CA GLY A 191 5.99 7.97 18.26
C GLY A 191 5.12 8.90 17.40
N TYR A 192 5.68 9.56 16.39
CA TYR A 192 4.89 10.28 15.39
C TYR A 192 4.37 9.32 14.32
N ALA A 193 3.29 9.74 13.63
CA ALA A 193 2.77 9.08 12.44
C ALA A 193 2.45 10.11 11.35
N ALA A 194 2.65 9.77 10.06
CA ALA A 194 2.16 10.61 8.99
C ALA A 194 0.70 10.25 8.67
N LEU A 195 -0.20 11.22 8.84
CA LEU A 195 -1.64 11.06 8.65
C LEU A 195 -2.17 11.83 7.43
N ASP A 196 -1.36 12.70 6.85
CA ASP A 196 -1.72 13.48 5.68
C ASP A 196 -0.49 13.75 4.82
N SER A 197 -0.72 14.16 3.58
CA SER A 197 0.34 14.51 2.64
C SER A 197 -0.13 15.61 1.70
N ARG A 198 0.79 16.46 1.27
CA ARG A 198 0.54 17.45 0.24
C ARG A 198 1.72 17.56 -0.72
N GLN A 199 1.45 18.01 -1.94
CA GLN A 199 2.49 18.41 -2.87
C GLN A 199 2.68 19.92 -2.82
N THR A 200 3.94 20.35 -2.85
CA THR A 200 4.28 21.77 -3.03
C THR A 200 4.21 22.14 -4.51
N ALA A 201 4.28 23.45 -4.80
CA ALA A 201 4.35 23.94 -6.18
C ALA A 201 5.59 23.41 -6.96
N GLY A 202 6.65 23.02 -6.23
CA GLY A 202 7.85 22.35 -6.79
C GLY A 202 7.72 20.83 -6.94
N GLN A 203 6.52 20.27 -6.82
CA GLN A 203 6.24 18.84 -6.86
C GLN A 203 6.87 18.00 -5.72
N GLU A 204 7.42 18.66 -4.70
CA GLU A 204 7.91 17.96 -3.51
C GLU A 204 6.74 17.45 -2.66
N THR A 205 6.80 16.19 -2.25
CA THR A 205 5.82 15.61 -1.33
C THR A 205 6.23 15.92 0.11
N LEU A 206 5.33 16.58 0.84
CA LEU A 206 5.45 16.81 2.29
C LEU A 206 4.49 15.88 3.03
N LEU A 207 4.96 15.29 4.13
CA LEU A 207 4.16 14.49 5.05
C LEU A 207 3.84 15.28 6.31
N ALA A 208 2.58 15.27 6.72
CA ALA A 208 2.11 15.85 7.98
C ALA A 208 2.27 14.83 9.11
N MET A 209 3.25 15.06 9.98
CA MET A 209 3.61 14.20 11.10
C MET A 209 2.88 14.65 12.37
N TYR A 210 2.13 13.77 12.97
CA TYR A 210 1.38 13.98 14.21
C TYR A 210 1.89 13.05 15.31
N PRO A 211 1.91 13.46 16.59
CA PRO A 211 2.06 12.55 17.71
C PRO A 211 0.95 11.46 17.66
N ALA A 212 1.29 10.20 17.90
CA ALA A 212 0.38 9.06 17.72
C ALA A 212 0.17 8.28 19.02
#